data_fe648eaa7413fb02049eb9eea4235693
#
_entry.id   fe648eaa7413fb02049eb9eea4235693
#
_cell.length_a   1.000
_cell.length_b   1.000
_cell.length_c   1.000
_cell.angle_alpha   90.00
_cell.angle_beta   90.00
_cell.angle_gamma   90.00
#
_symmetry.space_group_name_H-M   'P 1'
#
loop_
_entity.id
_entity.type
_entity.pdbx_description
1 polymer ?
#
loop_
_entity_poly.entity_id
_entity_poly.type
_entity_poly.pdbx_seq_one_letter_code
_entity_poly.pdbx_strand_id
1 'polypeptide(L)'
;MAQMAGGFMTTVIFDLDGTLADTSGDLIAAANHCFVQMGQGEVLHPKRDAAVGMRGGRAMLTCGLERLGKMDMSLVDAYYPILIEAYRAKIDVHTQMFPGAMDAVGRLRVRGAKVGICTNKPVALAELLLKRLGVREAFAAVIGADSLPVRKPDPQAFFEAVRQVGGQVEEAVMVGDTITDHKTARAAAVPSILVDFGFGDGDLALLKPDAILTSYADFEACLQQVLA
;
A
#
# COMPACT_ATOMS: atom_id res chain seq x y z
N MET A 1 -20.30 37.57 -14.88
CA MET A 1 -20.38 36.94 -13.55
C MET A 1 -19.47 35.72 -13.56
N ALA A 2 -18.32 35.83 -12.94
CA ALA A 2 -17.36 34.72 -12.86
C ALA A 2 -17.91 33.69 -11.90
N GLN A 3 -18.22 32.50 -12.42
CA GLN A 3 -18.55 31.33 -11.65
C GLN A 3 -17.26 30.93 -10.90
N MET A 4 -17.22 31.22 -9.62
CA MET A 4 -16.15 30.80 -8.74
C MET A 4 -16.04 29.28 -8.87
N ALA A 5 -14.97 28.82 -9.47
CA ALA A 5 -14.59 27.42 -9.44
C ALA A 5 -14.35 27.07 -7.97
N GLY A 6 -15.36 26.47 -7.33
CA GLY A 6 -15.19 25.83 -6.04
C GLY A 6 -14.08 24.80 -6.19
N GLY A 7 -12.93 25.07 -5.59
CA GLY A 7 -11.83 24.10 -5.60
C GLY A 7 -12.34 22.81 -4.95
N PHE A 8 -12.27 21.71 -5.68
CA PHE A 8 -12.56 20.38 -5.18
C PHE A 8 -11.57 20.10 -4.05
N MET A 9 -11.98 20.31 -2.80
CA MET A 9 -11.15 20.01 -1.63
C MET A 9 -11.19 18.51 -1.32
N THR A 10 -10.80 17.69 -2.28
CA THR A 10 -10.78 16.23 -2.12
C THR A 10 -9.56 15.78 -1.33
N THR A 11 -9.77 14.81 -0.45
CA THR A 11 -8.70 14.11 0.26
C THR A 11 -8.52 12.72 -0.34
N VAL A 12 -7.31 12.39 -0.79
CA VAL A 12 -6.99 11.08 -1.37
C VAL A 12 -5.93 10.41 -0.51
N ILE A 13 -6.30 9.30 0.09
CA ILE A 13 -5.40 8.48 0.92
C ILE A 13 -5.09 7.20 0.16
N PHE A 14 -3.81 6.99 -0.14
CA PHE A 14 -3.32 5.82 -0.85
C PHE A 14 -2.75 4.76 0.11
N ASP A 15 -2.90 3.49 -0.21
CA ASP A 15 -1.93 2.49 0.23
C ASP A 15 -0.62 2.67 -0.55
N LEU A 16 0.44 1.99 -0.14
CA LEU A 16 1.76 2.08 -0.75
C LEU A 16 2.11 0.82 -1.55
N ASP A 17 2.24 -0.32 -0.86
CA ASP A 17 2.68 -1.59 -1.47
C ASP A 17 1.55 -2.18 -2.33
N GLY A 18 1.81 -2.43 -3.62
CA GLY A 18 0.80 -2.93 -4.56
C GLY A 18 -0.16 -1.86 -5.11
N THR A 19 -0.15 -0.66 -4.54
CA THR A 19 -0.99 0.46 -4.98
C THR A 19 -0.19 1.54 -5.70
N LEU A 20 0.71 2.23 -5.00
CA LEU A 20 1.58 3.25 -5.59
C LEU A 20 2.87 2.66 -6.16
N ALA A 21 3.38 1.59 -5.54
CA ALA A 21 4.64 0.97 -5.92
C ALA A 21 4.55 -0.57 -5.96
N ASP A 22 5.21 -1.17 -6.95
CA ASP A 22 5.51 -2.60 -6.95
C ASP A 22 6.73 -2.84 -6.06
N THR A 23 6.48 -3.31 -4.85
CA THR A 23 7.50 -3.64 -3.85
C THR A 23 7.75 -5.14 -3.73
N SER A 24 7.06 -5.95 -4.53
CA SER A 24 7.06 -7.42 -4.42
C SER A 24 8.46 -8.04 -4.56
N GLY A 25 9.26 -7.50 -5.48
CA GLY A 25 10.60 -8.02 -5.75
C GLY A 25 11.51 -7.96 -4.52
N ASP A 26 11.57 -6.80 -3.85
CA ASP A 26 12.44 -6.61 -2.70
C ASP A 26 11.91 -7.32 -1.44
N LEU A 27 10.59 -7.41 -1.28
CA LEU A 27 9.96 -8.17 -0.21
C LEU A 27 10.28 -9.66 -0.32
N ILE A 28 10.12 -10.24 -1.52
CA ILE A 28 10.45 -11.65 -1.78
C ILE A 28 11.96 -11.91 -1.61
N ALA A 29 12.81 -11.01 -2.09
CA ALA A 29 14.26 -11.13 -1.90
C ALA A 29 14.66 -11.14 -0.42
N ALA A 30 14.03 -10.31 0.41
CA ALA A 30 14.24 -10.30 1.86
C ALA A 30 13.78 -11.60 2.54
N ALA A 31 12.65 -12.17 2.12
CA ALA A 31 12.21 -13.47 2.63
C ALA A 31 13.16 -14.60 2.19
N ASN A 32 13.60 -14.60 0.94
CA ASN A 32 14.57 -15.58 0.43
C ASN A 32 15.92 -15.47 1.14
N HIS A 33 16.35 -14.26 1.52
CA HIS A 33 17.54 -14.10 2.37
C HIS A 33 17.43 -14.91 3.66
N CYS A 34 16.27 -14.95 4.32
CA CYS A 34 16.04 -15.76 5.50
C CYS A 34 16.13 -17.27 5.19
N PHE A 35 15.51 -17.73 4.10
CA PHE A 35 15.56 -19.15 3.71
C PHE A 35 16.98 -19.60 3.32
N VAL A 36 17.75 -18.74 2.67
CA VAL A 36 19.18 -19.01 2.40
C VAL A 36 19.96 -19.15 3.71
N GLN A 37 19.74 -18.29 4.70
CA GLN A 37 20.37 -18.42 6.02
C GLN A 37 19.95 -19.70 6.75
N MET A 38 18.73 -20.21 6.51
CA MET A 38 18.28 -21.52 7.01
C MET A 38 18.88 -22.70 6.24
N GLY A 39 19.72 -22.47 5.21
CA GLY A 39 20.27 -23.51 4.36
C GLY A 39 19.28 -24.12 3.36
N GLN A 40 18.17 -23.43 3.05
CA GLN A 40 17.10 -23.94 2.18
C GLN A 40 17.17 -23.40 0.74
N GLY A 41 18.06 -22.44 0.46
CA GLY A 41 18.08 -21.72 -0.82
C GLY A 41 16.90 -20.76 -0.99
N GLU A 42 16.63 -20.34 -2.24
CA GLU A 42 15.48 -19.49 -2.55
C GLU A 42 14.20 -20.32 -2.64
N VAL A 43 13.18 -19.96 -1.87
CA VAL A 43 11.92 -20.72 -1.74
C VAL A 43 10.75 -20.01 -2.43
N LEU A 44 10.75 -18.68 -2.38
CA LEU A 44 9.70 -17.85 -2.98
C LEU A 44 10.16 -17.28 -4.33
N HIS A 45 9.22 -17.22 -5.29
CA HIS A 45 9.50 -16.72 -6.63
C HIS A 45 8.90 -15.32 -6.80
N PRO A 46 9.66 -14.29 -7.24
CA PRO A 46 9.18 -12.88 -7.28
C PRO A 46 7.84 -12.68 -7.99
N LYS A 47 7.63 -13.32 -9.14
CA LYS A 47 6.38 -13.15 -9.89
C LYS A 47 5.24 -14.04 -9.36
N ARG A 48 5.51 -15.33 -9.09
CA ARG A 48 4.48 -16.28 -8.67
C ARG A 48 3.94 -15.98 -7.28
N ASP A 49 4.82 -15.48 -6.39
CA ASP A 49 4.52 -15.29 -4.98
C ASP A 49 4.37 -13.81 -4.59
N ALA A 50 4.22 -12.91 -5.58
CA ALA A 50 4.06 -11.48 -5.34
C ALA A 50 2.89 -11.17 -4.40
N ALA A 51 1.73 -11.82 -4.58
CA ALA A 51 0.57 -11.68 -3.72
C ALA A 51 0.87 -12.07 -2.24
N VAL A 52 1.73 -13.09 -2.02
CA VAL A 52 2.18 -13.43 -0.66
C VAL A 52 3.04 -12.32 -0.07
N GLY A 53 3.86 -11.65 -0.89
CA GLY A 53 4.65 -10.49 -0.51
C GLY A 53 3.78 -9.36 0.07
N MET A 54 2.66 -9.05 -0.57
CA MET A 54 1.72 -8.01 -0.13
C MET A 54 1.02 -8.34 1.20
N ARG A 55 1.01 -9.60 1.61
CA ARG A 55 0.48 -10.02 2.92
C ARG A 55 1.48 -9.81 4.08
N GLY A 56 2.69 -9.35 3.76
CA GLY A 56 3.73 -8.96 4.70
C GLY A 56 4.71 -10.08 5.09
N GLY A 57 5.78 -9.68 5.79
CA GLY A 57 6.94 -10.53 6.07
C GLY A 57 6.62 -11.85 6.77
N ARG A 58 5.72 -11.82 7.76
CA ARG A 58 5.30 -13.05 8.47
C ARG A 58 4.60 -14.03 7.53
N ALA A 59 3.72 -13.55 6.66
CA ALA A 59 3.02 -14.40 5.69
C ALA A 59 4.00 -15.04 4.70
N MET A 60 5.04 -14.31 4.26
CA MET A 60 6.09 -14.84 3.39
C MET A 60 6.88 -15.96 4.08
N LEU A 61 7.32 -15.74 5.33
CA LEU A 61 8.04 -16.77 6.10
C LEU A 61 7.17 -17.99 6.32
N THR A 62 5.91 -17.82 6.73
CA THR A 62 4.94 -18.93 6.90
C THR A 62 4.79 -19.73 5.61
N CYS A 63 4.47 -19.06 4.50
CA CYS A 63 4.29 -19.71 3.20
C CYS A 63 5.52 -20.52 2.76
N GLY A 64 6.72 -19.96 2.93
CA GLY A 64 7.95 -20.66 2.56
C GLY A 64 8.25 -21.86 3.47
N LEU A 65 8.03 -21.73 4.78
CA LEU A 65 8.20 -22.82 5.73
C LEU A 65 7.18 -23.95 5.49
N GLU A 66 5.93 -23.62 5.15
CA GLU A 66 4.91 -24.59 4.76
C GLU A 66 5.33 -25.39 3.51
N ARG A 67 5.84 -24.72 2.48
CA ARG A 67 6.37 -25.37 1.25
C ARG A 67 7.53 -26.33 1.54
N LEU A 68 8.33 -25.99 2.54
CA LEU A 68 9.46 -26.82 2.97
C LEU A 68 9.04 -27.97 3.89
N GLY A 69 7.76 -28.04 4.31
CA GLY A 69 7.32 -28.99 5.34
C GLY A 69 7.95 -28.74 6.71
N LYS A 70 8.37 -27.50 6.99
CA LYS A 70 9.08 -27.08 8.20
C LYS A 70 8.35 -25.98 8.96
N MET A 71 7.01 -25.94 8.84
CA MET A 71 6.21 -24.88 9.48
C MET A 71 6.37 -24.92 10.99
N ASP A 72 6.91 -23.83 11.54
CA ASP A 72 7.09 -23.59 12.96
C ASP A 72 7.01 -22.08 13.22
N MET A 73 6.08 -21.66 14.07
CA MET A 73 5.92 -20.25 14.42
C MET A 73 7.13 -19.67 15.15
N SER A 74 7.89 -20.49 15.88
CA SER A 74 9.13 -20.06 16.52
C SER A 74 10.20 -19.65 15.50
N LEU A 75 10.26 -20.32 14.35
CA LEU A 75 11.12 -19.94 13.22
C LEU A 75 10.62 -18.64 12.59
N VAL A 76 9.31 -18.48 12.39
CA VAL A 76 8.74 -17.21 11.89
C VAL A 76 9.13 -16.04 12.79
N ASP A 77 9.00 -16.23 14.10
CA ASP A 77 9.33 -15.18 15.09
C ASP A 77 10.84 -14.87 15.11
N ALA A 78 11.69 -15.88 15.03
CA ALA A 78 13.15 -15.72 15.02
C ALA A 78 13.65 -15.03 13.74
N TYR A 79 13.07 -15.35 12.58
CA TYR A 79 13.54 -14.84 11.29
C TYR A 79 12.84 -13.55 10.84
N TYR A 80 11.72 -13.17 11.45
CA TYR A 80 11.04 -11.94 11.09
C TYR A 80 11.90 -10.68 11.27
N PRO A 81 12.65 -10.48 12.38
CA PRO A 81 13.58 -9.35 12.50
C PRO A 81 14.68 -9.36 11.41
N ILE A 82 15.19 -10.54 11.05
CA ILE A 82 16.20 -10.69 10.00
C ILE A 82 15.63 -10.27 8.64
N LEU A 83 14.39 -10.68 8.34
CA LEU A 83 13.68 -10.25 7.14
C LEU A 83 13.55 -8.73 7.07
N ILE A 84 13.16 -8.08 8.19
CA ILE A 84 13.00 -6.63 8.25
C ILE A 84 14.33 -5.92 7.97
N GLU A 85 15.44 -6.38 8.54
CA GLU A 85 16.76 -5.79 8.29
C GLU A 85 17.24 -6.04 6.85
N ALA A 86 17.04 -7.24 6.31
CA ALA A 86 17.37 -7.55 4.92
C ALA A 86 16.57 -6.67 3.95
N TYR A 87 15.27 -6.48 4.21
CA TYR A 87 14.40 -5.60 3.44
C TYR A 87 14.87 -4.14 3.55
N ARG A 88 15.13 -3.63 4.76
CA ARG A 88 15.64 -2.27 5.00
C ARG A 88 16.91 -1.98 4.21
N ALA A 89 17.83 -2.94 4.17
CA ALA A 89 19.11 -2.79 3.49
C ALA A 89 18.98 -2.64 1.96
N LYS A 90 17.96 -3.27 1.36
CA LYS A 90 17.76 -3.37 -0.09
C LYS A 90 16.32 -3.04 -0.50
N ILE A 91 15.75 -2.00 0.08
CA ILE A 91 14.32 -1.67 0.00
C ILE A 91 13.88 -1.13 -1.38
N ASP A 92 14.83 -0.71 -2.21
CA ASP A 92 14.63 0.00 -3.47
C ASP A 92 15.45 -0.58 -4.64
N VAL A 93 15.85 -1.87 -4.56
CA VAL A 93 16.65 -2.53 -5.63
C VAL A 93 15.77 -2.94 -6.81
N HIS A 94 14.58 -3.48 -6.51
CA HIS A 94 13.61 -3.96 -7.50
C HIS A 94 12.31 -3.14 -7.47
N THR A 95 12.09 -2.38 -6.42
CA THR A 95 10.88 -1.58 -6.24
C THR A 95 10.81 -0.45 -7.24
N GLN A 96 9.64 -0.29 -7.86
CA GLN A 96 9.35 0.79 -8.81
C GLN A 96 7.95 1.35 -8.54
N MET A 97 7.78 2.68 -8.75
CA MET A 97 6.44 3.27 -8.77
C MET A 97 5.66 2.71 -9.97
N PHE A 98 4.38 2.44 -9.79
CA PHE A 98 3.53 2.06 -10.91
C PHE A 98 3.47 3.17 -11.96
N PRO A 99 3.40 2.82 -13.26
CA PRO A 99 3.35 3.81 -14.35
C PRO A 99 2.22 4.81 -14.15
N GLY A 100 2.54 6.11 -14.19
CA GLY A 100 1.57 7.20 -14.04
C GLY A 100 1.12 7.52 -12.62
N ALA A 101 1.51 6.73 -11.60
CA ALA A 101 1.11 6.97 -10.20
C ALA A 101 1.53 8.35 -9.72
N MET A 102 2.79 8.71 -9.91
CA MET A 102 3.30 10.01 -9.47
C MET A 102 2.78 11.17 -10.30
N ASP A 103 2.48 10.95 -11.57
CA ASP A 103 1.81 11.96 -12.41
C ASP A 103 0.38 12.24 -11.90
N ALA A 104 -0.38 11.19 -11.56
CA ALA A 104 -1.71 11.34 -10.97
C ALA A 104 -1.65 12.09 -9.63
N VAL A 105 -0.72 11.72 -8.74
CA VAL A 105 -0.48 12.44 -7.47
C VAL A 105 -0.13 13.91 -7.72
N GLY A 106 0.73 14.18 -8.70
CA GLY A 106 1.10 15.55 -9.09
C GLY A 106 -0.10 16.37 -9.55
N ARG A 107 -0.95 15.80 -10.42
CA ARG A 107 -2.19 16.47 -10.88
C ARG A 107 -3.17 16.75 -9.75
N LEU A 108 -3.35 15.79 -8.82
CA LEU A 108 -4.18 15.99 -7.62
C LEU A 108 -3.70 17.20 -6.80
N ARG A 109 -2.40 17.26 -6.52
CA ARG A 109 -1.79 18.35 -5.74
C ARG A 109 -1.94 19.72 -6.42
N VAL A 110 -1.76 19.78 -7.74
CA VAL A 110 -1.97 21.03 -8.52
C VAL A 110 -3.41 21.51 -8.41
N ARG A 111 -4.38 20.60 -8.29
CA ARG A 111 -5.80 20.93 -8.07
C ARG A 111 -6.16 21.25 -6.61
N GLY A 112 -5.19 21.21 -5.71
CA GLY A 112 -5.38 21.52 -4.28
C GLY A 112 -5.86 20.35 -3.44
N ALA A 113 -5.93 19.13 -4.00
CA ALA A 113 -6.28 17.93 -3.23
C ALA A 113 -5.25 17.65 -2.13
N LYS A 114 -5.74 17.15 -1.00
CA LYS A 114 -4.91 16.67 0.11
C LYS A 114 -4.53 15.22 -0.17
N VAL A 115 -3.23 14.92 -0.18
CA VAL A 115 -2.75 13.58 -0.54
C VAL A 115 -1.89 13.03 0.59
N GLY A 116 -2.20 11.81 1.03
CA GLY A 116 -1.46 11.09 2.06
C GLY A 116 -1.40 9.59 1.82
N ILE A 117 -0.66 8.91 2.69
CA ILE A 117 -0.50 7.46 2.66
C ILE A 117 -1.01 6.86 3.97
N CYS A 118 -1.77 5.75 3.87
CA CYS A 118 -2.15 4.88 4.97
C CYS A 118 -1.84 3.43 4.60
N THR A 119 -0.79 2.86 5.19
CA THR A 119 -0.25 1.54 4.82
C THR A 119 -0.07 0.62 6.02
N ASN A 120 -0.15 -0.70 5.79
CA ASN A 120 0.23 -1.70 6.79
C ASN A 120 1.75 -2.02 6.81
N LYS A 121 2.54 -1.28 6.02
CA LYS A 121 3.99 -1.26 6.16
C LYS A 121 4.39 -0.48 7.42
N PRO A 122 5.39 -0.91 8.21
CA PRO A 122 5.94 -0.09 9.30
C PRO A 122 6.36 1.30 8.81
N VAL A 123 5.99 2.35 9.56
CA VAL A 123 6.16 3.74 9.11
C VAL A 123 7.61 4.07 8.77
N ALA A 124 8.57 3.58 9.54
CA ALA A 124 9.99 3.81 9.27
C ALA A 124 10.45 3.21 7.93
N LEU A 125 9.89 2.08 7.49
CA LEU A 125 10.17 1.47 6.20
C LEU A 125 9.46 2.20 5.06
N ALA A 126 8.22 2.65 5.27
CA ALA A 126 7.49 3.46 4.29
C ALA A 126 8.22 4.78 4.02
N GLU A 127 8.62 5.49 5.07
CA GLU A 127 9.40 6.73 4.99
C GLU A 127 10.74 6.54 4.27
N LEU A 128 11.48 5.46 4.63
CA LEU A 128 12.76 5.13 3.98
C LEU A 128 12.55 4.87 2.49
N LEU A 129 11.56 4.05 2.12
CA LEU A 129 11.28 3.71 0.73
C LEU A 129 10.93 4.96 -0.08
N LEU A 130 9.98 5.77 0.39
CA LEU A 130 9.57 6.99 -0.30
C LEU A 130 10.73 7.98 -0.49
N LYS A 131 11.63 8.10 0.48
CA LYS A 131 12.85 8.92 0.38
C LYS A 131 13.82 8.37 -0.66
N ARG A 132 14.05 7.05 -0.66
CA ARG A 132 14.93 6.38 -1.65
C ARG A 132 14.42 6.53 -3.08
N LEU A 133 13.09 6.44 -3.26
CA LEU A 133 12.44 6.66 -4.55
C LEU A 133 12.33 8.16 -4.94
N GLY A 134 12.70 9.09 -4.04
CA GLY A 134 12.66 10.53 -4.31
C GLY A 134 11.25 11.13 -4.36
N VAL A 135 10.26 10.45 -3.79
CA VAL A 135 8.84 10.85 -3.90
C VAL A 135 8.20 11.24 -2.56
N ARG A 136 8.94 11.20 -1.45
CA ARG A 136 8.39 11.45 -0.10
C ARG A 136 7.64 12.79 0.01
N GLU A 137 8.15 13.85 -0.61
CA GLU A 137 7.60 15.21 -0.54
C GLU A 137 6.27 15.37 -1.32
N ALA A 138 5.86 14.34 -2.06
CA ALA A 138 4.57 14.35 -2.73
C ALA A 138 3.39 14.10 -1.76
N PHE A 139 3.66 13.58 -0.58
CA PHE A 139 2.65 13.16 0.40
C PHE A 139 2.76 14.00 1.67
N ALA A 140 1.65 14.63 2.08
CA ALA A 140 1.61 15.48 3.27
C ALA A 140 1.72 14.67 4.57
N ALA A 141 1.24 13.42 4.56
CA ALA A 141 1.32 12.51 5.71
C ALA A 141 1.57 11.06 5.27
N VAL A 142 2.21 10.28 6.14
CA VAL A 142 2.42 8.83 6.00
C VAL A 142 2.06 8.17 7.32
N ILE A 143 0.99 7.37 7.32
CA ILE A 143 0.56 6.55 8.45
C ILE A 143 0.92 5.11 8.14
N GLY A 144 1.76 4.51 8.97
CA GLY A 144 2.18 3.12 8.88
C GLY A 144 1.50 2.23 9.90
N ALA A 145 1.80 0.92 9.85
CA ALA A 145 1.19 -0.10 10.71
C ALA A 145 1.39 0.12 12.21
N ASP A 146 2.44 0.84 12.58
CA ASP A 146 2.90 1.11 13.94
C ASP A 146 2.75 2.60 14.34
N SER A 147 2.09 3.41 13.52
CA SER A 147 1.80 4.82 13.83
C SER A 147 0.74 4.98 14.92
N LEU A 148 -0.14 3.97 15.07
CA LEU A 148 -1.22 3.90 16.05
C LEU A 148 -1.23 2.51 16.70
N PRO A 149 -1.92 2.31 17.83
CA PRO A 149 -2.14 0.97 18.40
C PRO A 149 -2.93 0.02 17.48
N VAL A 150 -3.60 0.55 16.47
CA VAL A 150 -4.39 -0.17 15.48
C VAL A 150 -3.89 0.14 14.07
N ARG A 151 -4.19 -0.74 13.11
CA ARG A 151 -3.82 -0.61 11.70
C ARG A 151 -4.98 -1.02 10.79
N LYS A 152 -4.88 -0.78 9.50
CA LYS A 152 -5.90 -1.27 8.54
C LYS A 152 -6.19 -2.77 8.77
N PRO A 153 -7.46 -3.20 8.78
CA PRO A 153 -8.66 -2.49 8.34
C PRO A 153 -9.38 -1.63 9.41
N ASP A 154 -8.78 -1.37 10.56
CA ASP A 154 -9.34 -0.42 11.53
C ASP A 154 -9.36 0.99 10.91
N PRO A 155 -10.52 1.71 10.89
CA PRO A 155 -10.66 3.00 10.24
C PRO A 155 -9.87 4.11 10.91
N GLN A 156 -9.43 3.94 12.16
CA GLN A 156 -8.66 4.96 12.88
C GLN A 156 -7.35 5.32 12.17
N ALA A 157 -6.69 4.33 11.51
CA ALA A 157 -5.49 4.60 10.73
C ALA A 157 -5.79 5.53 9.52
N PHE A 158 -6.94 5.34 8.87
CA PHE A 158 -7.39 6.20 7.77
C PHE A 158 -7.78 7.60 8.27
N PHE A 159 -8.54 7.68 9.36
CA PHE A 159 -8.94 8.97 9.95
C PHE A 159 -7.72 9.80 10.36
N GLU A 160 -6.71 9.16 10.92
CA GLU A 160 -5.46 9.83 11.28
C GLU A 160 -4.71 10.34 10.04
N ALA A 161 -4.68 9.57 8.94
CA ALA A 161 -4.10 10.02 7.69
C ALA A 161 -4.83 11.26 7.14
N VAL A 162 -6.18 11.24 7.09
CA VAL A 162 -7.02 12.37 6.68
C VAL A 162 -6.76 13.59 7.56
N ARG A 163 -6.71 13.41 8.88
CA ARG A 163 -6.43 14.49 9.83
C ARG A 163 -5.06 15.13 9.60
N GLN A 164 -4.02 14.30 9.40
CA GLN A 164 -2.65 14.80 9.25
C GLN A 164 -2.43 15.54 7.91
N VAL A 165 -3.15 15.16 6.86
CA VAL A 165 -3.09 15.93 5.59
C VAL A 165 -3.93 17.21 5.64
N GLY A 166 -4.68 17.45 6.72
CA GLY A 166 -5.59 18.60 6.86
C GLY A 166 -6.83 18.48 5.97
N GLY A 167 -7.31 17.23 5.76
CA GLY A 167 -8.49 16.91 4.98
C GLY A 167 -9.77 16.77 5.82
N GLN A 168 -10.89 16.48 5.14
CA GLN A 168 -12.18 16.14 5.74
C GLN A 168 -12.54 14.72 5.34
N VAL A 169 -13.11 13.92 6.26
CA VAL A 169 -13.45 12.51 6.02
C VAL A 169 -14.58 12.40 4.98
N GLU A 170 -15.52 13.31 5.02
CA GLU A 170 -16.68 13.38 4.12
C GLU A 170 -16.30 13.64 2.65
N GLU A 171 -15.10 14.17 2.42
CA GLU A 171 -14.53 14.49 1.10
C GLU A 171 -13.34 13.54 0.77
N ALA A 172 -13.20 12.45 1.53
CA ALA A 172 -12.05 11.57 1.40
C ALA A 172 -12.37 10.29 0.64
N VAL A 173 -11.34 9.72 -0.01
CA VAL A 173 -11.38 8.44 -0.69
C VAL A 173 -10.16 7.61 -0.29
N MET A 174 -10.36 6.29 -0.11
CA MET A 174 -9.29 5.31 0.05
C MET A 174 -8.95 4.66 -1.29
N VAL A 175 -7.68 4.67 -1.66
CA VAL A 175 -7.15 3.98 -2.84
C VAL A 175 -6.22 2.86 -2.38
N GLY A 176 -6.47 1.63 -2.84
CA GLY A 176 -5.70 0.45 -2.43
C GLY A 176 -5.78 -0.66 -3.47
N ASP A 177 -5.20 -1.82 -3.17
CA ASP A 177 -5.23 -3.00 -4.05
C ASP A 177 -5.80 -4.24 -3.36
N THR A 178 -6.09 -4.17 -2.05
CA THR A 178 -6.48 -5.33 -1.25
C THR A 178 -7.86 -5.22 -0.61
N ILE A 179 -8.39 -6.38 -0.18
CA ILE A 179 -9.59 -6.44 0.68
C ILE A 179 -9.41 -5.64 1.98
N THR A 180 -8.18 -5.49 2.47
CA THR A 180 -7.88 -4.71 3.68
C THR A 180 -8.21 -3.23 3.45
N ASP A 181 -7.84 -2.68 2.30
CA ASP A 181 -8.12 -1.28 1.93
C ASP A 181 -9.62 -1.05 1.75
N HIS A 182 -10.28 -1.96 1.04
CA HIS A 182 -11.72 -1.92 0.88
C HIS A 182 -12.46 -1.95 2.23
N LYS A 183 -12.07 -2.87 3.13
CA LYS A 183 -12.65 -2.94 4.49
C LYS A 183 -12.38 -1.68 5.29
N THR A 184 -11.20 -1.07 5.15
CA THR A 184 -10.86 0.21 5.79
C THR A 184 -11.81 1.31 5.31
N ALA A 185 -11.98 1.44 3.99
CA ALA A 185 -12.90 2.42 3.40
C ALA A 185 -14.35 2.22 3.88
N ARG A 186 -14.84 0.97 3.87
CA ARG A 186 -16.19 0.64 4.36
C ARG A 186 -16.38 0.96 5.84
N ALA A 187 -15.39 0.63 6.68
CA ALA A 187 -15.43 0.94 8.10
C ALA A 187 -15.35 2.46 8.37
N ALA A 188 -14.68 3.21 7.50
CA ALA A 188 -14.62 4.67 7.55
C ALA A 188 -15.81 5.37 6.89
N ALA A 189 -16.74 4.63 6.27
CA ALA A 189 -17.88 5.13 5.49
C ALA A 189 -17.47 6.08 4.35
N VAL A 190 -16.35 5.78 3.68
CA VAL A 190 -15.84 6.54 2.53
C VAL A 190 -15.79 5.66 1.28
N PRO A 191 -15.77 6.26 0.06
CA PRO A 191 -15.55 5.51 -1.17
C PRO A 191 -14.20 4.80 -1.20
N SER A 192 -14.16 3.64 -1.91
CA SER A 192 -12.96 2.87 -2.20
C SER A 192 -12.70 2.78 -3.70
N ILE A 193 -11.49 3.10 -4.13
CA ILE A 193 -10.98 2.79 -5.46
C ILE A 193 -9.95 1.67 -5.29
N LEU A 194 -10.15 0.53 -5.97
CA LEU A 194 -9.17 -0.55 -5.96
C LEU A 194 -8.45 -0.62 -7.30
N VAL A 195 -7.11 -0.73 -7.26
CA VAL A 195 -6.30 -0.92 -8.47
C VAL A 195 -6.24 -2.42 -8.81
N ASP A 196 -6.40 -2.79 -10.10
CA ASP A 196 -6.37 -4.19 -10.54
C ASP A 196 -5.00 -4.66 -11.02
N PHE A 197 -4.06 -3.73 -11.18
CA PHE A 197 -2.66 -4.03 -11.51
C PHE A 197 -1.78 -4.28 -10.27
N GLY A 198 -2.35 -4.17 -9.07
CA GLY A 198 -1.72 -4.55 -7.81
C GLY A 198 -1.61 -6.08 -7.66
N PHE A 199 -1.26 -6.52 -6.47
CA PHE A 199 -1.07 -7.94 -6.17
C PHE A 199 -2.12 -8.48 -5.20
N GLY A 200 -3.26 -7.80 -5.07
CA GLY A 200 -4.36 -8.23 -4.22
C GLY A 200 -4.86 -9.63 -4.59
N ASP A 201 -5.20 -10.43 -3.59
CA ASP A 201 -5.73 -11.78 -3.80
C ASP A 201 -7.20 -11.74 -4.24
N GLY A 202 -7.52 -12.35 -5.38
CA GLY A 202 -8.88 -12.64 -5.80
C GLY A 202 -9.49 -11.65 -6.79
N ASP A 203 -10.77 -11.87 -7.10
CA ASP A 203 -11.55 -11.03 -7.99
C ASP A 203 -12.03 -9.77 -7.23
N LEU A 204 -11.43 -8.63 -7.55
CA LEU A 204 -11.77 -7.35 -6.93
C LEU A 204 -13.25 -6.96 -7.15
N ALA A 205 -13.86 -7.40 -8.25
CA ALA A 205 -15.26 -7.12 -8.54
C ALA A 205 -16.21 -7.75 -7.50
N LEU A 206 -15.82 -8.87 -6.89
CA LEU A 206 -16.59 -9.51 -5.82
C LEU A 206 -16.62 -8.66 -4.53
N LEU A 207 -15.64 -7.80 -4.33
CA LEU A 207 -15.59 -6.88 -3.19
C LEU A 207 -16.57 -5.71 -3.37
N LYS A 208 -17.02 -5.44 -4.61
CA LYS A 208 -17.88 -4.31 -4.98
C LYS A 208 -17.30 -2.96 -4.51
N PRO A 209 -16.06 -2.61 -4.90
CA PRO A 209 -15.54 -1.29 -4.64
C PRO A 209 -16.36 -0.24 -5.41
N ASP A 210 -16.22 1.03 -5.05
CA ASP A 210 -16.95 2.11 -5.73
C ASP A 210 -16.39 2.37 -7.14
N ALA A 211 -15.08 2.09 -7.35
CA ALA A 211 -14.48 1.97 -8.68
C ALA A 211 -13.31 0.99 -8.69
N ILE A 212 -13.00 0.44 -9.87
CA ILE A 212 -11.78 -0.33 -10.15
C ILE A 212 -10.93 0.50 -11.12
N LEU A 213 -9.67 0.74 -10.75
CA LEU A 213 -8.70 1.50 -11.54
C LEU A 213 -7.77 0.53 -12.27
N THR A 214 -7.80 0.54 -13.59
CA THR A 214 -6.96 -0.31 -14.46
C THR A 214 -5.68 0.40 -14.92
N SER A 215 -5.62 1.73 -14.79
CA SER A 215 -4.46 2.54 -15.12
C SER A 215 -4.53 3.88 -14.40
N TYR A 216 -3.40 4.38 -13.93
CA TYR A 216 -3.32 5.74 -13.38
C TYR A 216 -3.59 6.85 -14.40
N ALA A 217 -3.60 6.54 -15.70
CA ALA A 217 -4.06 7.47 -16.72
C ALA A 217 -5.55 7.84 -16.57
N ASP A 218 -6.35 6.92 -16.02
CA ASP A 218 -7.80 7.09 -15.84
C ASP A 218 -8.19 7.51 -14.41
N PHE A 219 -7.19 7.82 -13.57
CA PHE A 219 -7.41 8.07 -12.15
C PHE A 219 -8.41 9.20 -11.87
N GLU A 220 -8.29 10.33 -12.59
CA GLU A 220 -9.21 11.46 -12.40
C GLU A 220 -10.66 11.12 -12.76
N ALA A 221 -10.86 10.32 -13.81
CA ALA A 221 -12.20 9.87 -14.20
C ALA A 221 -12.82 8.96 -13.13
N CYS A 222 -12.04 7.99 -12.62
CA CYS A 222 -12.46 7.15 -11.50
C CYS A 222 -12.77 7.98 -10.26
N LEU A 223 -11.93 8.96 -9.91
CA LEU A 223 -12.13 9.81 -8.75
C LEU A 223 -13.41 10.66 -8.87
N GLN A 224 -13.68 11.22 -10.04
CA GLN A 224 -14.92 11.96 -10.30
C GLN A 224 -16.16 11.08 -10.17
N GLN A 225 -16.10 9.84 -10.65
CA GLN A 225 -17.19 8.88 -10.57
C GLN A 225 -17.57 8.58 -9.11
N VAL A 226 -16.60 8.41 -8.20
CA VAL A 226 -16.88 8.01 -6.82
C VAL A 226 -17.23 9.18 -5.90
N LEU A 227 -16.99 10.42 -6.34
CA LEU A 227 -17.29 11.65 -5.60
C LEU A 227 -18.53 12.39 -6.12
N ALA A 228 -19.17 11.89 -7.19
CA ALA A 228 -20.41 12.44 -7.75
C ALA A 228 -21.61 12.03 -6.91
#